data_cdcfc15bae65942b94141f6c557368d7
#
_entry.id   cdcfc15bae65942b94141f6c557368d7
#
_cell.length_a   1.000
_cell.length_b   1.000
_cell.length_c   1.000
_cell.angle_alpha   90.00
_cell.angle_beta   90.00
_cell.angle_gamma   90.00
#
_symmetry.space_group_name_H-M   'P 1'
#
loop_
_entity.id
_entity.type
_entity.pdbx_description
1 polymer ?
#
loop_
_entity_poly.entity_id
_entity_poly.type
_entity_poly.pdbx_seq_one_letter_code
_entity_poly.pdbx_strand_id
1 'polypeptide(L)'
;MILIQKAQKEDLKEILELQYLAYQSEAKLFGDMDIPPLKQTIEEVDEEFEKGTFLKVVDDSGDIIGSVRAYEENGTVYIGKLMVHPKMQKQGIGTQLLLAIENEFPNCRYELFTSTKSISNIRLYERLGYKIFKEEAVSEELQFVYMEKCIMDIGTKNELLNRI
;
A
#
# COMPACT_ATOMS: atom_id res chain seq x y z
N MET A 1 -20.84 7.29 1.24
CA MET A 1 -19.79 7.98 0.47
C MET A 1 -18.43 7.70 1.12
N ILE A 2 -17.42 7.42 0.32
CA ILE A 2 -16.07 7.15 0.78
C ILE A 2 -15.24 8.42 0.60
N LEU A 3 -14.55 8.83 1.65
CA LEU A 3 -13.71 10.03 1.65
C LEU A 3 -12.27 9.66 1.96
N ILE A 4 -11.36 10.00 1.05
CA ILE A 4 -9.91 9.80 1.24
C ILE A 4 -9.31 11.11 1.73
N GLN A 5 -8.57 11.04 2.84
CA GLN A 5 -7.96 12.20 3.48
C GLN A 5 -6.56 11.88 3.96
N LYS A 6 -5.73 12.89 4.14
CA LYS A 6 -4.48 12.73 4.87
C LYS A 6 -4.79 12.42 6.33
N ALA A 7 -4.12 11.41 6.86
CA ALA A 7 -4.26 11.06 8.26
C ALA A 7 -3.56 12.09 9.16
N GLN A 8 -4.11 12.28 10.34
CA GLN A 8 -3.52 13.12 11.38
C GLN A 8 -2.88 12.20 12.44
N LYS A 9 -2.08 12.78 13.31
CA LYS A 9 -1.42 12.01 14.37
C LYS A 9 -2.43 11.28 15.26
N GLU A 10 -3.56 11.91 15.53
CA GLU A 10 -4.65 11.33 16.31
C GLU A 10 -5.27 10.09 15.70
N ASP A 11 -5.11 9.90 14.40
CA ASP A 11 -5.66 8.74 13.68
C ASP A 11 -4.81 7.48 13.80
N LEU A 12 -3.56 7.60 14.23
CA LEU A 12 -2.59 6.50 14.17
C LEU A 12 -2.98 5.30 15.00
N LYS A 13 -3.60 5.51 16.15
CA LYS A 13 -4.08 4.41 16.99
C LYS A 13 -5.15 3.58 16.26
N GLU A 14 -6.13 4.25 15.65
CA GLU A 14 -7.19 3.59 14.91
C GLU A 14 -6.65 2.91 13.64
N ILE A 15 -5.69 3.54 12.96
CA ILE A 15 -5.02 2.94 11.81
C ILE A 15 -4.27 1.67 12.21
N LEU A 16 -3.59 1.67 13.36
CA LEU A 16 -2.89 0.49 13.85
C LEU A 16 -3.86 -0.64 14.22
N GLU A 17 -4.99 -0.30 14.83
CA GLU A 17 -6.04 -1.28 15.11
C GLU A 17 -6.58 -1.91 13.81
N LEU A 18 -6.80 -1.09 12.79
CA LEU A 18 -7.19 -1.57 11.47
C LEU A 18 -6.11 -2.47 10.87
N GLN A 19 -4.85 -2.12 11.03
CA GLN A 19 -3.72 -2.91 10.56
C GLN A 19 -3.72 -4.31 11.18
N TYR A 20 -3.90 -4.41 12.49
CA TYR A 20 -3.96 -5.71 13.16
C TYR A 20 -5.13 -6.56 12.63
N LEU A 21 -6.27 -5.94 12.39
CA LEU A 21 -7.44 -6.64 11.86
C LEU A 21 -7.22 -7.08 10.41
N ALA A 22 -6.72 -6.19 9.56
CA ALA A 22 -6.54 -6.47 8.13
C ALA A 22 -5.48 -7.53 7.86
N TYR A 23 -4.37 -7.51 8.61
CA TYR A 23 -3.27 -8.45 8.41
C TYR A 23 -3.49 -9.83 9.04
N GLN A 24 -4.55 -10.04 9.79
CA GLN A 24 -4.88 -11.37 10.29
C GLN A 24 -5.16 -12.36 9.16
N SER A 25 -5.78 -11.93 8.07
CA SER A 25 -6.04 -12.79 6.92
C SER A 25 -4.74 -13.19 6.21
N GLU A 26 -3.78 -12.28 6.10
CA GLU A 26 -2.45 -12.60 5.55
C GLU A 26 -1.70 -13.57 6.46
N ALA A 27 -1.74 -13.34 7.77
CA ALA A 27 -1.14 -14.25 8.74
C ALA A 27 -1.67 -15.67 8.59
N LYS A 28 -2.97 -15.84 8.42
CA LYS A 28 -3.59 -17.13 8.17
C LYS A 28 -3.13 -17.75 6.86
N LEU A 29 -3.01 -16.92 5.81
CA LEU A 29 -2.54 -17.38 4.51
C LEU A 29 -1.10 -17.90 4.56
N PHE A 30 -0.24 -17.25 5.37
CA PHE A 30 1.16 -17.64 5.53
C PHE A 30 1.37 -18.74 6.56
N GLY A 31 0.34 -19.03 7.39
CA GLY A 31 0.47 -19.96 8.50
C GLY A 31 1.31 -19.45 9.66
N ASP A 32 1.48 -18.12 9.77
CA ASP A 32 2.31 -17.48 10.79
C ASP A 32 1.58 -16.25 11.35
N MET A 33 1.20 -16.32 12.62
CA MET A 33 0.53 -15.21 13.31
C MET A 33 1.51 -14.18 13.88
N ASP A 34 2.82 -14.40 13.69
CA ASP A 34 3.88 -13.51 14.18
C ASP A 34 4.49 -12.62 13.09
N ILE A 35 3.75 -12.38 12.01
CA ILE A 35 4.24 -11.51 10.93
C ILE A 35 4.42 -10.07 11.44
N PRO A 36 5.43 -9.34 10.93
CA PRO A 36 5.77 -8.00 11.43
C PRO A 36 4.61 -7.02 11.52
N PRO A 37 3.65 -6.95 10.57
CA PRO A 37 2.52 -6.02 10.70
C PRO A 37 1.65 -6.22 11.94
N LEU A 38 1.59 -7.45 12.46
CA LEU A 38 0.83 -7.76 13.67
C LEU A 38 1.58 -7.45 14.96
N LYS A 39 2.88 -7.18 14.87
CA LYS A 39 3.74 -6.85 16.02
C LYS A 39 4.12 -5.39 16.09
N GLN A 40 3.82 -4.61 15.07
CA GLN A 40 4.20 -3.21 15.01
C GLN A 40 3.58 -2.44 16.18
N THR A 41 4.38 -1.60 16.82
CA THR A 41 3.96 -0.78 17.95
C THR A 41 3.49 0.59 17.50
N ILE A 42 2.76 1.29 18.36
CA ILE A 42 2.31 2.65 18.06
C ILE A 42 3.52 3.61 17.92
N GLU A 43 4.59 3.38 18.66
CA GLU A 43 5.81 4.19 18.56
C GLU A 43 6.46 4.01 17.20
N GLU A 44 6.49 2.79 16.66
CA GLU A 44 7.03 2.51 15.33
C GLU A 44 6.16 3.14 14.23
N VAL A 45 4.84 3.09 14.39
CA VAL A 45 3.91 3.73 13.45
C VAL A 45 4.10 5.26 13.47
N ASP A 46 4.28 5.84 14.65
CA ASP A 46 4.53 7.27 14.80
C ASP A 46 5.83 7.69 14.09
N GLU A 47 6.88 6.88 14.18
CA GLU A 47 8.15 7.12 13.47
C GLU A 47 7.94 7.11 11.95
N GLU A 48 7.17 6.15 11.44
CA GLU A 48 6.84 6.11 10.02
C GLU A 48 6.01 7.33 9.60
N PHE A 49 5.08 7.76 10.44
CA PHE A 49 4.25 8.93 10.19
C PHE A 49 5.10 10.21 10.07
N GLU A 50 6.10 10.38 10.93
CA GLU A 50 7.00 11.54 10.89
C GLU A 50 7.83 11.59 9.59
N LYS A 51 8.11 10.44 8.99
CA LYS A 51 8.96 10.33 7.79
C LYS A 51 8.19 10.29 6.48
N GLY A 52 6.89 10.11 6.51
CA GLY A 52 6.11 9.86 5.31
C GLY A 52 4.75 10.50 5.32
N THR A 53 3.90 9.98 4.43
CA THR A 53 2.52 10.42 4.28
C THR A 53 1.59 9.22 4.49
N PHE A 54 0.58 9.40 5.33
CA PHE A 54 -0.45 8.40 5.57
C PHE A 54 -1.78 8.94 5.02
N LEU A 55 -2.49 8.10 4.27
CA LEU A 55 -3.86 8.38 3.85
C LEU A 55 -4.82 7.47 4.59
N LYS A 56 -6.02 7.95 4.83
CA LYS A 56 -7.10 7.19 5.44
C LYS A 56 -8.35 7.27 4.60
N VAL A 57 -9.17 6.24 4.66
CA VAL A 57 -10.53 6.24 4.11
C VAL A 57 -11.50 6.19 5.27
N VAL A 58 -12.43 7.12 5.26
CA VAL A 58 -13.44 7.26 6.32
C VAL A 58 -14.81 6.98 5.72
N ASP A 59 -15.62 6.17 6.41
CA ASP A 59 -17.00 5.91 6.01
C ASP A 59 -17.96 6.97 6.55
N ASP A 60 -19.25 6.80 6.29
CA ASP A 60 -20.29 7.75 6.71
C ASP A 60 -20.43 7.83 8.24
N SER A 61 -19.97 6.83 8.97
CA SER A 61 -19.98 6.80 10.42
C SER A 61 -18.76 7.47 11.05
N GLY A 62 -17.78 7.88 10.23
CA GLY A 62 -16.54 8.46 10.71
C GLY A 62 -15.46 7.43 11.04
N ASP A 63 -15.70 6.15 10.76
CA ASP A 63 -14.74 5.09 11.04
C ASP A 63 -13.70 4.98 9.92
N ILE A 64 -12.45 4.71 10.29
CA ILE A 64 -11.37 4.46 9.32
C ILE A 64 -11.50 3.02 8.84
N ILE A 65 -11.78 2.87 7.54
CA ILE A 65 -12.01 1.56 6.91
C ILE A 65 -10.91 1.18 5.93
N GLY A 66 -9.94 2.05 5.70
CA GLY A 66 -8.79 1.79 4.84
C GLY A 66 -7.68 2.77 5.10
N SER A 67 -6.47 2.38 4.74
CA SER A 67 -5.29 3.23 4.88
C SER A 67 -4.16 2.74 3.96
N VAL A 68 -3.26 3.66 3.64
CA VAL A 68 -2.02 3.38 2.93
C VAL A 68 -0.99 4.40 3.39
N ARG A 69 0.28 4.04 3.36
CA ARG A 69 1.36 4.96 3.71
C ARG A 69 2.49 4.86 2.71
N ALA A 70 3.26 5.93 2.60
CA ALA A 70 4.41 5.99 1.70
C ALA A 70 5.43 6.99 2.20
N TYR A 71 6.68 6.79 1.80
CA TYR A 71 7.74 7.77 1.98
C TYR A 71 8.59 7.82 0.71
N GLU A 72 9.22 8.96 0.47
CA GLU A 72 10.10 9.16 -0.68
C GLU A 72 11.55 9.17 -0.25
N GLU A 73 12.39 8.49 -1.02
CA GLU A 73 13.83 8.50 -0.83
C GLU A 73 14.51 8.41 -2.21
N ASN A 74 15.34 9.39 -2.53
CA ASN A 74 16.12 9.43 -3.78
C ASN A 74 15.26 9.23 -5.05
N GLY A 75 14.08 9.84 -5.10
CA GLY A 75 13.20 9.79 -6.27
C GLY A 75 12.32 8.55 -6.35
N THR A 76 12.43 7.63 -5.41
CA THR A 76 11.54 6.47 -5.30
C THR A 76 10.61 6.64 -4.11
N VAL A 77 9.32 6.37 -4.35
CA VAL A 77 8.29 6.37 -3.33
C VAL A 77 8.02 4.92 -2.92
N TYR A 78 8.27 4.62 -1.67
CA TYR A 78 8.04 3.29 -1.10
C TYR A 78 6.66 3.26 -0.48
N ILE A 79 5.75 2.49 -1.08
CA ILE A 79 4.36 2.38 -0.66
C ILE A 79 4.21 1.11 0.18
N GLY A 80 3.53 1.23 1.31
CA GLY A 80 3.31 0.09 2.19
C GLY A 80 2.01 0.17 2.95
N LYS A 81 1.70 -0.94 3.59
CA LYS A 81 0.51 -1.06 4.46
C LYS A 81 -0.77 -0.59 3.78
N LEU A 82 -0.95 -0.97 2.49
CA LEU A 82 -2.24 -0.81 1.82
C LEU A 82 -3.20 -1.80 2.45
N MET A 83 -4.22 -1.30 3.11
CA MET A 83 -5.15 -2.15 3.85
C MET A 83 -6.57 -1.63 3.77
N VAL A 84 -7.52 -2.56 3.73
CA VAL A 84 -8.95 -2.27 3.71
C VAL A 84 -9.61 -3.18 4.74
N HIS A 85 -10.54 -2.63 5.51
CA HIS A 85 -11.30 -3.40 6.50
C HIS A 85 -11.88 -4.67 5.84
N PRO A 86 -11.76 -5.84 6.47
CA PRO A 86 -12.20 -7.09 5.85
C PRO A 86 -13.65 -7.09 5.34
N LYS A 87 -14.54 -6.36 6.01
CA LYS A 87 -15.95 -6.24 5.61
C LYS A 87 -16.17 -5.29 4.43
N MET A 88 -15.16 -4.50 4.06
CA MET A 88 -15.28 -3.46 3.03
C MET A 88 -14.44 -3.77 1.80
N GLN A 89 -13.91 -4.97 1.68
CA GLN A 89 -13.11 -5.39 0.53
C GLN A 89 -13.97 -5.58 -0.72
N LYS A 90 -13.31 -5.62 -1.89
CA LYS A 90 -13.94 -5.82 -3.21
C LYS A 90 -14.87 -4.69 -3.65
N GLN A 91 -14.67 -3.48 -3.11
CA GLN A 91 -15.42 -2.27 -3.47
C GLN A 91 -14.56 -1.22 -4.16
N GLY A 92 -13.32 -1.56 -4.54
CA GLY A 92 -12.41 -0.64 -5.21
C GLY A 92 -11.68 0.33 -4.29
N ILE A 93 -11.78 0.17 -2.97
CA ILE A 93 -11.15 1.07 -2.00
C ILE A 93 -9.63 0.99 -2.10
N GLY A 94 -9.08 -0.22 -2.23
CA GLY A 94 -7.63 -0.40 -2.37
C GLY A 94 -7.08 0.28 -3.62
N THR A 95 -7.79 0.19 -4.73
CA THR A 95 -7.44 0.89 -5.97
C THR A 95 -7.42 2.40 -5.76
N GLN A 96 -8.47 2.94 -5.14
CA GLN A 96 -8.57 4.38 -4.88
C GLN A 96 -7.46 4.87 -3.96
N LEU A 97 -7.14 4.12 -2.91
CA LEU A 97 -6.05 4.46 -1.99
C LEU A 97 -4.70 4.48 -2.70
N LEU A 98 -4.43 3.47 -3.53
CA LEU A 98 -3.16 3.39 -4.24
C LEU A 98 -2.99 4.55 -5.22
N LEU A 99 -4.03 4.87 -5.98
CA LEU A 99 -3.99 6.02 -6.89
C LEU A 99 -3.85 7.34 -6.11
N ALA A 100 -4.50 7.46 -4.97
CA ALA A 100 -4.43 8.66 -4.15
C ALA A 100 -3.02 8.88 -3.58
N ILE A 101 -2.36 7.81 -3.11
CA ILE A 101 -1.00 7.95 -2.57
C ILE A 101 0.01 8.27 -3.68
N GLU A 102 -0.16 7.73 -4.88
CA GLU A 102 0.65 8.12 -6.04
C GLU A 102 0.52 9.62 -6.35
N ASN A 103 -0.71 10.14 -6.25
CA ASN A 103 -0.97 11.58 -6.50
C ASN A 103 -0.31 12.50 -5.46
N GLU A 104 -0.01 12.01 -4.27
CA GLU A 104 0.75 12.77 -3.28
C GLU A 104 2.22 12.93 -3.66
N PHE A 105 2.72 12.08 -4.54
CA PHE A 105 4.12 12.05 -4.96
C PHE A 105 4.21 11.98 -6.49
N PRO A 106 3.80 13.04 -7.22
CA PRO A 106 3.80 12.98 -8.68
C PRO A 106 5.22 12.90 -9.27
N ASN A 107 5.33 12.28 -10.43
CA ASN A 107 6.57 12.19 -11.22
C ASN A 107 7.70 11.40 -10.53
N CYS A 108 7.34 10.41 -9.73
CA CYS A 108 8.28 9.53 -9.04
C CYS A 108 8.20 8.11 -9.57
N ARG A 109 9.18 7.32 -9.20
CA ARG A 109 9.12 5.87 -9.32
C ARG A 109 8.41 5.33 -8.06
N TYR A 110 7.48 4.42 -8.22
CA TYR A 110 6.76 3.82 -7.09
C TYR A 110 7.20 2.37 -6.93
N GLU A 111 7.45 1.97 -5.71
CA GLU A 111 7.86 0.62 -5.36
C GLU A 111 7.00 0.10 -4.21
N LEU A 112 6.59 -1.14 -4.31
CA LEU A 112 5.89 -1.85 -3.25
C LEU A 112 6.25 -3.33 -3.30
N PHE A 113 5.89 -4.07 -2.27
CA PHE A 113 6.11 -5.51 -2.26
C PHE A 113 4.92 -6.23 -1.63
N THR A 114 4.79 -7.50 -1.98
CA THR A 114 3.77 -8.37 -1.40
C THR A 114 4.26 -9.82 -1.46
N SER A 115 3.59 -10.71 -0.76
CA SER A 115 3.88 -12.13 -0.81
C SER A 115 3.44 -12.75 -2.15
N THR A 116 4.19 -13.73 -2.64
CA THR A 116 3.78 -14.53 -3.79
C THR A 116 2.45 -15.24 -3.56
N LYS A 117 2.06 -15.48 -2.31
CA LYS A 117 0.78 -16.07 -1.94
C LYS A 117 -0.40 -15.10 -2.04
N SER A 118 -0.12 -13.80 -2.05
CA SER A 118 -1.15 -12.75 -2.12
C SER A 118 -1.53 -12.43 -3.57
N ILE A 119 -2.12 -13.41 -4.25
CA ILE A 119 -2.43 -13.32 -5.69
C ILE A 119 -3.36 -12.15 -6.00
N SER A 120 -4.33 -11.86 -5.15
CA SER A 120 -5.25 -10.74 -5.34
C SER A 120 -4.53 -9.39 -5.30
N ASN A 121 -3.54 -9.25 -4.42
CA ASN A 121 -2.71 -8.04 -4.35
C ASN A 121 -1.86 -7.88 -5.60
N ILE A 122 -1.21 -8.95 -6.04
CA ILE A 122 -0.39 -8.92 -7.25
C ILE A 122 -1.23 -8.49 -8.46
N ARG A 123 -2.42 -9.05 -8.61
CA ARG A 123 -3.34 -8.69 -9.69
C ARG A 123 -3.79 -7.24 -9.63
N LEU A 124 -4.06 -6.74 -8.43
CA LEU A 124 -4.42 -5.33 -8.21
C LEU A 124 -3.28 -4.43 -8.70
N TYR A 125 -2.06 -4.70 -8.28
CA TYR A 125 -0.90 -3.90 -8.65
C TYR A 125 -0.61 -3.96 -10.14
N GLU A 126 -0.69 -5.15 -10.74
CA GLU A 126 -0.51 -5.31 -12.19
C GLU A 126 -1.53 -4.49 -12.99
N ARG A 127 -2.80 -4.50 -12.57
CA ARG A 127 -3.84 -3.69 -13.22
C ARG A 127 -3.55 -2.20 -13.17
N LEU A 128 -2.84 -1.74 -12.15
CA LEU A 128 -2.49 -0.34 -11.98
C LEU A 128 -1.12 0.03 -12.58
N GLY A 129 -0.49 -0.92 -13.29
CA GLY A 129 0.72 -0.65 -14.05
C GLY A 129 2.02 -1.05 -13.36
N TYR A 130 1.95 -1.75 -12.24
CA TYR A 130 3.14 -2.25 -11.55
C TYR A 130 3.66 -3.52 -12.21
N LYS A 131 4.97 -3.69 -12.21
CA LYS A 131 5.66 -4.87 -12.76
C LYS A 131 6.60 -5.44 -11.71
N ILE A 132 6.68 -6.77 -11.65
CA ILE A 132 7.64 -7.45 -10.78
C ILE A 132 9.05 -7.20 -11.33
N PHE A 133 9.95 -6.72 -10.48
CA PHE A 133 11.34 -6.52 -10.85
C PHE A 133 12.32 -7.30 -9.98
N LYS A 134 11.85 -7.85 -8.86
CA LYS A 134 12.70 -8.56 -7.92
C LYS A 134 11.87 -9.55 -7.10
N GLU A 135 12.48 -10.69 -6.78
CA GLU A 135 11.91 -11.66 -5.86
C GLU A 135 12.89 -11.91 -4.73
N GLU A 136 12.39 -12.13 -3.53
CA GLU A 136 13.24 -12.37 -2.36
C GLU A 136 12.61 -13.43 -1.47
N ALA A 137 13.38 -14.49 -1.18
CA ALA A 137 12.99 -15.51 -0.23
C ALA A 137 13.21 -14.99 1.20
N VAL A 138 12.15 -14.98 2.00
CA VAL A 138 12.20 -14.56 3.40
C VAL A 138 12.38 -15.79 4.30
N SER A 139 11.75 -16.91 3.91
CA SER A 139 11.88 -18.22 4.55
C SER A 139 11.64 -19.30 3.51
N GLU A 140 11.71 -20.58 3.89
CA GLU A 140 11.40 -21.68 2.97
C GLU A 140 9.96 -21.61 2.43
N GLU A 141 9.04 -21.04 3.19
CA GLU A 141 7.62 -20.98 2.86
C GLU A 141 7.15 -19.61 2.38
N LEU A 142 7.95 -18.54 2.56
CA LEU A 142 7.55 -17.18 2.25
C LEU A 142 8.51 -16.51 1.30
N GLN A 143 8.00 -16.08 0.15
CA GLN A 143 8.71 -15.27 -0.82
C GLN A 143 7.97 -13.97 -1.05
N PHE A 144 8.72 -12.86 -1.18
CA PHE A 144 8.17 -11.58 -1.56
C PHE A 144 8.49 -11.28 -3.03
N VAL A 145 7.54 -10.63 -3.70
CA VAL A 145 7.74 -10.00 -5.00
C VAL A 145 7.75 -8.50 -4.80
N TYR A 146 8.77 -7.85 -5.37
CA TYR A 146 8.90 -6.39 -5.39
C TYR A 146 8.43 -5.90 -6.74
N MET A 147 7.55 -4.92 -6.74
CA MET A 147 6.92 -4.40 -7.95
C MET A 147 7.19 -2.91 -8.06
N GLU A 148 7.31 -2.43 -9.29
CA GLU A 148 7.59 -1.02 -9.57
C GLU A 148 6.67 -0.47 -10.64
N LYS A 149 6.44 0.83 -10.55
CA LYS A 149 5.72 1.61 -11.56
C LYS A 149 6.46 2.92 -11.78
N CYS A 150 6.76 3.24 -13.04
CA CYS A 150 7.44 4.46 -13.39
C CYS A 150 6.57 5.28 -14.34
N ILE A 151 6.10 6.43 -13.87
CA ILE A 151 5.24 7.32 -14.67
C ILE A 151 6.00 7.90 -15.85
N MET A 152 7.33 8.07 -15.73
CA MET A 152 8.18 8.55 -16.83
C MET A 152 8.10 7.67 -18.07
N ASP A 153 7.93 6.34 -17.91
CA ASP A 153 7.79 5.41 -19.04
C ASP A 153 6.50 5.67 -19.84
N ILE A 154 5.42 6.04 -19.15
CA ILE A 154 4.13 6.36 -19.79
C ILE A 154 4.25 7.70 -20.52
N GLY A 155 4.88 8.71 -19.90
CA GLY A 155 5.14 10.00 -20.52
C GLY A 155 5.98 9.88 -21.80
N THR A 156 7.06 9.12 -21.73
CA THR A 156 7.95 8.89 -22.88
C THR A 156 7.23 8.18 -24.03
N LYS A 157 6.40 7.18 -23.72
CA LYS A 157 5.60 6.49 -24.74
C LYS A 157 4.60 7.44 -25.43
N ASN A 158 3.93 8.27 -24.64
CA ASN A 158 2.98 9.25 -25.17
C ASN A 158 3.67 10.33 -26.00
N GLU A 159 4.84 10.79 -25.57
CA GLU A 159 5.66 11.74 -26.34
C GLU A 159 6.10 11.14 -27.66
N LEU A 160 6.53 9.87 -27.65
CA LEU A 160 6.92 9.17 -28.89
C LEU A 160 5.74 8.99 -29.83
N LEU A 161 4.56 8.64 -29.29
CA LEU A 161 3.34 8.52 -30.09
C LEU A 161 2.89 9.85 -30.69
N ASN A 162 3.08 10.95 -29.95
CA ASN A 162 2.72 12.29 -30.43
C ASN A 162 3.70 12.87 -31.43
N ARG A 163 4.87 12.25 -31.61
CA ARG A 163 5.87 12.65 -32.61
C ARG A 163 5.73 11.91 -33.94
N ILE A 164 4.84 10.93 -33.99
CA ILE A 164 4.49 10.18 -35.20
C ILE A 164 3.27 10.82 -35.84
#